data_f6926097db263064bc1ec2c582b920b3
#
_entry.id   f6926097db263064bc1ec2c582b920b3
#
_cell.length_a   1.000
_cell.length_b   1.000
_cell.length_c   1.000
_cell.angle_alpha   90.00
_cell.angle_beta   90.00
_cell.angle_gamma   90.00
#
_symmetry.space_group_name_H-M   'P 1'
#
loop_
_entity.id
_entity.type
_entity.pdbx_description
1 polymer ?
#
loop_
_entity_poly.entity_id
_entity_poly.type
_entity_poly.pdbx_seq_one_letter_code
_entity_poly.pdbx_strand_id
1 'polypeptide(L)'
;MTRAVIFPGCVLSLGLACTSPQGQSDASAPPAVVMHGVRLRTFEGATPSLEGQARSATYERSGELTASEATIRVLGKTPEDVTVVTARELEGHLGTRQLVATGDVVVRNPSGMVARTPRVAYDAVQQTARGSEGVQVQGPDYRLSAQTFLMSMPDGQFTFEGSVHTVLEAADD
;
A
#
# COMPACT_ATOMS: atom_id res chain seq x y z
N MET A 1 59.08 18.86 64.98
CA MET A 1 58.60 18.29 66.25
C MET A 1 57.36 17.49 66.00
N THR A 2 57.44 16.21 66.19
CA THR A 2 56.54 15.27 66.85
C THR A 2 55.44 14.64 66.02
N ARG A 3 55.72 13.37 65.67
CA ARG A 3 55.04 12.07 65.88
C ARG A 3 53.66 11.90 65.22
N ALA A 4 53.63 11.00 64.27
CA ALA A 4 53.40 9.55 64.34
C ALA A 4 52.08 9.18 65.03
N VAL A 5 51.22 8.42 64.34
CA VAL A 5 50.75 7.09 64.74
C VAL A 5 49.89 6.43 63.66
N ILE A 6 50.24 5.26 63.30
CA ILE A 6 49.66 4.12 62.59
C ILE A 6 48.33 3.67 63.22
N PHE A 7 47.37 3.19 62.44
CA PHE A 7 46.82 1.83 62.60
C PHE A 7 45.88 1.46 61.41
N PRO A 8 45.90 0.17 60.99
CA PRO A 8 45.20 -0.34 59.86
C PRO A 8 43.83 -0.89 60.27
N GLY A 9 42.88 -0.71 59.46
CA GLY A 9 41.56 -1.33 59.59
C GLY A 9 41.09 -1.92 58.25
N CYS A 10 41.42 -3.19 58.09
CA CYS A 10 40.95 -4.02 57.00
C CYS A 10 39.46 -4.35 57.24
N VAL A 11 38.56 -3.82 56.49
CA VAL A 11 37.16 -4.30 56.44
C VAL A 11 36.88 -4.81 55.04
N LEU A 12 36.93 -6.13 54.90
CA LEU A 12 36.42 -6.86 53.75
C LEU A 12 34.90 -6.71 53.77
N SER A 13 34.37 -5.84 52.90
CA SER A 13 32.96 -5.85 52.58
C SER A 13 32.75 -6.71 51.32
N LEU A 14 32.30 -7.95 51.52
CA LEU A 14 31.72 -8.73 50.44
C LEU A 14 30.42 -8.04 49.95
N GLY A 15 30.53 -7.25 48.92
CA GLY A 15 29.38 -6.75 48.18
C GLY A 15 28.82 -7.90 47.35
N LEU A 16 27.71 -8.48 47.79
CA LEU A 16 26.85 -9.30 46.93
C LEU A 16 26.31 -8.37 45.83
N ALA A 17 26.91 -8.44 44.67
CA ALA A 17 26.36 -7.88 43.47
C ALA A 17 25.12 -8.70 43.11
N CYS A 18 23.93 -8.26 43.53
CA CYS A 18 22.70 -8.66 42.92
C CYS A 18 22.70 -8.11 41.50
N THR A 19 23.15 -8.88 40.52
CA THR A 19 22.82 -8.67 39.12
C THR A 19 21.32 -8.93 38.99
N SER A 20 20.54 -7.89 39.09
CA SER A 20 19.14 -7.89 38.61
C SER A 20 19.21 -8.28 37.15
N PRO A 21 18.54 -9.35 36.71
CA PRO A 21 18.36 -9.54 35.28
C PRO A 21 17.59 -8.30 34.79
N GLN A 22 18.27 -7.45 34.04
CA GLN A 22 17.57 -6.47 33.20
C GLN A 22 16.67 -7.30 32.28
N GLY A 23 15.42 -7.46 32.71
CA GLY A 23 14.38 -7.88 31.81
C GLY A 23 14.44 -6.91 30.64
N GLN A 24 14.99 -7.38 29.52
CA GLN A 24 14.65 -6.80 28.24
C GLN A 24 13.13 -6.78 28.21
N SER A 25 12.57 -5.59 28.46
CA SER A 25 11.22 -5.32 28.03
C SER A 25 11.30 -5.47 26.53
N ASP A 26 10.95 -6.67 26.03
CA ASP A 26 10.50 -6.80 24.67
C ASP A 26 9.45 -5.72 24.53
N ALA A 27 9.83 -4.62 23.90
CA ALA A 27 8.89 -3.62 23.46
C ALA A 27 7.97 -4.40 22.51
N SER A 28 6.88 -4.91 23.07
CA SER A 28 5.89 -5.70 22.36
C SER A 28 5.51 -4.89 21.15
N ALA A 29 5.83 -5.41 19.97
CA ALA A 29 5.42 -4.78 18.74
C ALA A 29 3.92 -4.41 18.85
N PRO A 30 3.52 -3.22 18.42
CA PRO A 30 2.15 -2.79 18.58
C PRO A 30 1.22 -3.86 17.98
N PRO A 31 0.13 -4.23 18.66
CA PRO A 31 -0.74 -5.28 18.17
C PRO A 31 -1.31 -4.90 16.80
N ALA A 32 -1.05 -5.73 15.81
CA ALA A 32 -1.65 -5.64 14.50
C ALA A 32 -3.04 -6.29 14.54
N VAL A 33 -3.97 -5.76 13.77
CA VAL A 33 -5.28 -6.37 13.55
C VAL A 33 -5.20 -7.17 12.25
N VAL A 34 -5.34 -8.48 12.35
CA VAL A 34 -5.41 -9.38 11.19
C VAL A 34 -6.86 -9.72 10.89
N MET A 35 -7.27 -9.52 9.66
CA MET A 35 -8.63 -9.73 9.17
C MET A 35 -8.63 -10.70 8.00
N HIS A 36 -9.67 -11.53 7.88
CA HIS A 36 -9.86 -12.45 6.76
C HIS A 36 -11.21 -12.19 6.10
N GLY A 37 -11.28 -12.34 4.78
CA GLY A 37 -12.50 -12.09 4.02
C GLY A 37 -12.97 -10.64 4.13
N VAL A 38 -12.05 -9.69 3.97
CA VAL A 38 -12.28 -8.26 4.20
C VAL A 38 -13.17 -7.67 3.13
N ARG A 39 -14.10 -6.83 3.55
CA ARG A 39 -14.89 -5.96 2.67
C ARG A 39 -14.83 -4.53 3.19
N LEU A 40 -14.55 -3.60 2.30
CA LEU A 40 -14.48 -2.17 2.57
C LEU A 40 -15.45 -1.43 1.67
N ARG A 41 -16.07 -0.39 2.19
CA ARG A 41 -16.82 0.60 1.39
C ARG A 41 -16.43 1.99 1.84
N THR A 42 -16.25 2.88 0.88
CA THR A 42 -16.10 4.32 1.14
C THR A 42 -17.26 5.07 0.51
N PHE A 43 -17.57 6.21 1.09
CA PHE A 43 -18.71 7.03 0.69
C PHE A 43 -18.26 8.48 0.49
N GLU A 44 -18.80 9.12 -0.51
CA GLU A 44 -18.79 10.58 -0.69
C GLU A 44 -20.18 11.12 -0.38
N GLY A 45 -20.34 11.69 0.82
CA GLY A 45 -21.66 12.00 1.35
C GLY A 45 -22.47 10.72 1.61
N ALA A 46 -23.61 10.55 0.95
CA ALA A 46 -24.47 9.37 1.04
C ALA A 46 -24.23 8.35 -0.09
N THR A 47 -23.39 8.67 -1.06
CA THR A 47 -23.15 7.84 -2.24
C THR A 47 -21.90 6.98 -2.04
N PRO A 48 -21.95 5.65 -2.25
CA PRO A 48 -20.77 4.84 -2.23
C PRO A 48 -19.85 5.20 -3.40
N SER A 49 -18.57 5.42 -3.12
CA SER A 49 -17.55 5.81 -4.11
C SER A 49 -16.58 4.69 -4.44
N LEU A 50 -16.35 3.78 -3.48
CA LEU A 50 -15.42 2.67 -3.67
C LEU A 50 -15.89 1.45 -2.87
N GLU A 51 -15.72 0.27 -3.46
CA GLU A 51 -15.86 -1.02 -2.79
C GLU A 51 -14.56 -1.79 -2.90
N GLY A 52 -14.08 -2.31 -1.78
CA GLY A 52 -12.86 -3.14 -1.70
C GLY A 52 -13.18 -4.53 -1.15
N GLN A 53 -12.48 -5.53 -1.67
CA GLN A 53 -12.47 -6.88 -1.15
C GLN A 53 -11.01 -7.37 -1.11
N ALA A 54 -10.66 -8.13 -0.07
CA ALA A 54 -9.36 -8.79 0.03
C ALA A 54 -9.51 -10.14 0.75
N ARG A 55 -8.62 -11.09 0.42
CA ARG A 55 -8.57 -12.39 1.12
C ARG A 55 -8.19 -12.18 2.57
N SER A 56 -7.15 -11.41 2.83
CA SER A 56 -6.73 -11.00 4.17
C SER A 56 -6.21 -9.58 4.16
N ALA A 57 -6.25 -8.95 5.31
CA ALA A 57 -5.61 -7.65 5.53
C ALA A 57 -5.03 -7.60 6.94
N THR A 58 -3.92 -6.87 7.08
CA THR A 58 -3.30 -6.54 8.35
C THR A 58 -3.29 -5.03 8.49
N TYR A 59 -3.75 -4.55 9.62
CA TYR A 59 -3.71 -3.12 9.96
C TYR A 59 -2.90 -2.92 11.22
N GLU A 60 -1.90 -2.06 11.14
CA GLU A 60 -1.00 -1.74 12.22
C GLU A 60 -1.37 -0.42 12.90
N ARG A 61 -0.98 -0.25 14.17
CA ARG A 61 -1.20 1.01 14.89
C ARG A 61 -0.46 2.21 14.28
N SER A 62 0.60 1.95 13.53
CA SER A 62 1.31 2.95 12.73
C SER A 62 0.42 3.60 11.66
N GLY A 63 -0.69 2.96 11.31
CA GLY A 63 -1.56 3.35 10.20
C GLY A 63 -1.25 2.61 8.90
N GLU A 64 -0.32 1.68 8.92
CA GLU A 64 0.00 0.80 7.79
C GLU A 64 -1.08 -0.24 7.59
N LEU A 65 -1.45 -0.45 6.33
CA LEU A 65 -2.39 -1.45 5.87
C LEU A 65 -1.73 -2.29 4.80
N THR A 66 -1.75 -3.59 4.97
CA THR A 66 -1.39 -4.55 3.92
C THR A 66 -2.58 -5.43 3.63
N ALA A 67 -2.81 -5.78 2.36
CA ALA A 67 -3.89 -6.69 1.98
C ALA A 67 -3.44 -7.61 0.85
N SER A 68 -3.93 -8.84 0.87
CA SER A 68 -3.63 -9.85 -0.16
C SER A 68 -4.86 -10.14 -1.02
N GLU A 69 -4.60 -10.39 -2.31
CA GLU A 69 -5.63 -10.67 -3.32
C GLU A 69 -6.77 -9.66 -3.28
N ALA A 70 -6.37 -8.40 -3.52
CA ALA A 70 -7.27 -7.28 -3.46
C ALA A 70 -8.03 -7.10 -4.78
N THR A 71 -9.32 -6.79 -4.66
CA THR A 71 -10.18 -6.31 -5.75
C THR A 71 -10.81 -5.01 -5.29
N ILE A 72 -10.62 -3.96 -6.04
CA ILE A 72 -11.17 -2.62 -5.78
C ILE A 72 -12.10 -2.26 -6.94
N ARG A 73 -13.29 -1.81 -6.63
CA ARG A 73 -14.27 -1.27 -7.57
C ARG A 73 -14.43 0.21 -7.29
N VAL A 74 -14.01 1.04 -8.21
CA VAL A 74 -14.24 2.49 -8.19
C VAL A 74 -15.56 2.73 -8.88
N LEU A 75 -16.52 3.28 -8.15
CA LEU A 75 -17.86 3.51 -8.62
C LEU A 75 -17.95 4.91 -9.23
N GLY A 76 -18.38 4.97 -10.48
CA GLY A 76 -18.59 6.23 -11.18
C GLY A 76 -19.97 6.83 -10.93
N LYS A 77 -20.38 7.74 -11.81
CA LYS A 77 -21.65 8.47 -11.68
C LYS A 77 -22.88 7.62 -12.01
N THR A 78 -22.70 6.58 -12.81
CA THR A 78 -23.78 5.64 -13.17
C THR A 78 -23.43 4.23 -12.67
N PRO A 79 -24.41 3.34 -12.47
CA PRO A 79 -24.16 1.96 -12.02
C PRO A 79 -23.28 1.15 -12.97
N GLU A 80 -23.26 1.51 -14.27
CA GLU A 80 -22.45 0.86 -15.29
C GLU A 80 -21.00 1.40 -15.30
N ASP A 81 -20.77 2.58 -14.76
CA ASP A 81 -19.46 3.24 -14.73
C ASP A 81 -18.64 2.72 -13.54
N VAL A 82 -18.16 1.50 -13.67
CA VAL A 82 -17.36 0.83 -12.63
C VAL A 82 -15.99 0.45 -13.18
N THR A 83 -14.94 1.05 -12.64
CA THR A 83 -13.57 0.63 -12.88
C THR A 83 -13.16 -0.42 -11.85
N VAL A 84 -12.66 -1.57 -12.30
CA VAL A 84 -12.21 -2.66 -11.44
C VAL A 84 -10.70 -2.76 -11.47
N VAL A 85 -10.08 -2.74 -10.30
CA VAL A 85 -8.65 -2.93 -10.10
C VAL A 85 -8.43 -4.23 -9.31
N THR A 86 -7.58 -5.11 -9.80
CA THR A 86 -7.16 -6.31 -9.08
C THR A 86 -5.64 -6.31 -8.89
N ALA A 87 -5.17 -6.79 -7.74
CA ALA A 87 -3.75 -6.90 -7.41
C ALA A 87 -3.53 -8.08 -6.45
N ARG A 88 -2.32 -8.65 -6.45
CA ARG A 88 -1.96 -9.69 -5.46
C ARG A 88 -1.75 -9.09 -4.09
N GLU A 89 -1.13 -7.92 -4.04
CA GLU A 89 -0.82 -7.21 -2.80
C GLU A 89 -1.24 -5.75 -2.90
N LEU A 90 -1.73 -5.23 -1.80
CA LEU A 90 -2.04 -3.83 -1.62
C LEU A 90 -1.38 -3.37 -0.32
N GLU A 91 -0.57 -2.35 -0.40
CA GLU A 91 0.04 -1.68 0.74
C GLU A 91 -0.49 -0.25 0.81
N GLY A 92 -0.71 0.26 2.00
CA GLY A 92 -1.19 1.61 2.17
C GLY A 92 -0.92 2.16 3.55
N HIS A 93 -1.07 3.47 3.66
CA HIS A 93 -0.98 4.17 4.93
C HIS A 93 -2.15 5.16 5.04
N LEU A 94 -3.03 4.93 6.00
CA LEU A 94 -4.27 5.71 6.13
C LEU A 94 -4.02 7.20 6.39
N GLY A 95 -2.94 7.53 7.11
CA GLY A 95 -2.58 8.91 7.40
C GLY A 95 -2.13 9.71 6.18
N THR A 96 -1.36 9.09 5.26
CA THR A 96 -0.89 9.73 4.03
C THR A 96 -1.88 9.60 2.89
N ARG A 97 -2.88 8.72 3.00
CA ARG A 97 -3.86 8.41 1.96
C ARG A 97 -3.23 7.92 0.66
N GLN A 98 -2.10 7.23 0.79
CA GLN A 98 -1.41 6.61 -0.34
C GLN A 98 -1.63 5.11 -0.32
N LEU A 99 -1.81 4.53 -1.51
CA LEU A 99 -1.95 3.09 -1.72
C LEU A 99 -0.98 2.65 -2.82
N VAL A 100 -0.40 1.49 -2.66
CA VAL A 100 0.45 0.85 -3.67
C VAL A 100 -0.10 -0.54 -3.92
N ALA A 101 -0.48 -0.81 -5.15
CA ALA A 101 -0.89 -2.12 -5.62
C ALA A 101 0.28 -2.77 -6.36
N THR A 102 0.59 -4.03 -6.07
CA THR A 102 1.66 -4.80 -6.69
C THR A 102 1.21 -6.20 -7.06
N GLY A 103 1.97 -6.84 -7.95
CA GLY A 103 1.75 -8.21 -8.36
C GLY A 103 0.58 -8.37 -9.33
N ASP A 104 0.88 -8.30 -10.63
CA ASP A 104 -0.08 -8.46 -11.73
C ASP A 104 -1.30 -7.54 -11.60
N VAL A 105 -1.05 -6.25 -11.42
CA VAL A 105 -2.13 -5.28 -11.33
C VAL A 105 -2.87 -5.19 -12.66
N VAL A 106 -4.18 -5.40 -12.61
CA VAL A 106 -5.05 -5.30 -13.78
C VAL A 106 -6.15 -4.29 -13.50
N VAL A 107 -6.27 -3.31 -14.39
CA VAL A 107 -7.34 -2.32 -14.38
C VAL A 107 -8.28 -2.60 -15.55
N ARG A 108 -9.57 -2.65 -15.28
CA ARG A 108 -10.64 -2.79 -16.29
C ARG A 108 -11.62 -1.65 -16.13
N ASN A 109 -11.89 -0.95 -17.20
CA ASN A 109 -12.90 0.09 -17.20
C ASN A 109 -14.14 -0.32 -18.03
N PRO A 110 -15.24 0.42 -17.92
CA PRO A 110 -16.49 0.13 -18.65
C PRO A 110 -16.37 0.21 -20.17
N SER A 111 -15.40 0.96 -20.70
CA SER A 111 -15.18 1.09 -22.16
C SER A 111 -14.52 -0.15 -22.79
N GLY A 112 -14.27 -1.21 -22.01
CA GLY A 112 -13.61 -2.43 -22.48
C GLY A 112 -12.08 -2.35 -22.47
N MET A 113 -11.50 -1.26 -21.98
CA MET A 113 -10.06 -1.15 -21.82
C MET A 113 -9.57 -2.05 -20.66
N VAL A 114 -8.48 -2.76 -20.90
CA VAL A 114 -7.76 -3.57 -19.91
C VAL A 114 -6.31 -3.10 -19.87
N ALA A 115 -5.88 -2.56 -18.74
CA ALA A 115 -4.46 -2.22 -18.50
C ALA A 115 -3.83 -3.23 -17.56
N ARG A 116 -2.57 -3.62 -17.83
CA ARG A 116 -1.76 -4.51 -17.01
C ARG A 116 -0.42 -3.87 -16.70
N THR A 117 -0.03 -3.90 -15.44
CA THR A 117 1.25 -3.34 -14.98
C THR A 117 1.72 -4.09 -13.72
N PRO A 118 3.03 -4.19 -13.46
CA PRO A 118 3.51 -4.80 -12.21
C PRO A 118 3.12 -4.03 -10.97
N ARG A 119 3.02 -2.69 -11.05
CA ARG A 119 2.82 -1.81 -9.90
C ARG A 119 2.04 -0.55 -10.24
N VAL A 120 1.16 -0.13 -9.32
CA VAL A 120 0.44 1.15 -9.35
C VAL A 120 0.55 1.82 -7.99
N ALA A 121 0.96 3.08 -7.96
CA ALA A 121 0.85 3.95 -6.79
C ALA A 121 -0.35 4.90 -6.97
N TYR A 122 -1.21 4.94 -5.99
CA TYR A 122 -2.37 5.84 -5.94
C TYR A 122 -2.20 6.87 -4.83
N ASP A 123 -2.43 8.12 -5.14
CA ASP A 123 -2.47 9.25 -4.22
C ASP A 123 -3.90 9.81 -4.17
N ALA A 124 -4.58 9.61 -3.03
CA ALA A 124 -5.95 10.05 -2.87
C ALA A 124 -6.08 11.57 -2.68
N VAL A 125 -5.01 12.27 -2.31
CA VAL A 125 -5.01 13.74 -2.19
C VAL A 125 -4.96 14.38 -3.58
N GLN A 126 -4.10 13.85 -4.44
CA GLN A 126 -3.97 14.30 -5.83
C GLN A 126 -5.00 13.63 -6.75
N GLN A 127 -5.68 12.61 -6.29
CA GLN A 127 -6.59 11.77 -7.07
C GLN A 127 -5.93 11.21 -8.35
N THR A 128 -4.70 10.77 -8.23
CA THR A 128 -3.91 10.25 -9.35
C THR A 128 -3.43 8.83 -9.08
N ALA A 129 -3.39 8.02 -10.15
CA ALA A 129 -2.73 6.72 -10.14
C ALA A 129 -1.56 6.74 -11.13
N ARG A 130 -0.41 6.23 -10.69
CA ARG A 130 0.83 6.20 -11.49
C ARG A 130 1.45 4.81 -11.51
N GLY A 131 1.86 4.37 -12.69
CA GLY A 131 2.71 3.19 -12.89
C GLY A 131 4.02 3.57 -13.57
N SER A 132 5.15 2.99 -13.13
CA SER A 132 6.49 3.31 -13.62
C SER A 132 7.31 2.08 -14.03
N GLU A 133 6.72 0.90 -14.01
CA GLU A 133 7.39 -0.39 -14.29
C GLU A 133 6.86 -1.06 -15.57
N GLY A 134 6.44 -0.25 -16.52
CA GLY A 134 5.81 -0.69 -17.75
C GLY A 134 4.31 -0.87 -17.63
N VAL A 135 3.60 -0.62 -18.72
CA VAL A 135 2.16 -0.84 -18.84
C VAL A 135 1.83 -1.41 -20.22
N GLN A 136 0.91 -2.36 -20.24
CA GLN A 136 0.30 -2.88 -21.45
C GLN A 136 -1.20 -2.58 -21.38
N VAL A 137 -1.72 -1.93 -22.39
CA VAL A 137 -3.13 -1.58 -22.50
C VAL A 137 -3.72 -2.25 -23.73
N GLN A 138 -4.85 -2.87 -23.54
CA GLN A 138 -5.68 -3.42 -24.62
C GLN A 138 -7.05 -2.74 -24.58
N GLY A 139 -7.37 -2.03 -25.62
CA GLY A 139 -8.71 -1.51 -25.89
C GLY A 139 -9.49 -2.43 -26.84
N PRO A 140 -10.72 -2.03 -27.23
CA PRO A 140 -11.52 -2.78 -28.18
C PRO A 140 -10.86 -2.90 -29.57
N ASP A 141 -10.14 -1.88 -30.01
CA ASP A 141 -9.59 -1.71 -31.36
C ASP A 141 -8.11 -1.23 -31.34
N TYR A 142 -7.43 -1.30 -30.19
CA TYR A 142 -6.03 -0.94 -30.09
C TYR A 142 -5.30 -1.73 -29.02
N ARG A 143 -3.97 -1.82 -29.19
CA ARG A 143 -3.02 -2.22 -28.15
C ARG A 143 -1.97 -1.15 -28.01
N LEU A 144 -1.61 -0.88 -26.76
CA LEU A 144 -0.59 0.12 -26.40
C LEU A 144 0.35 -0.46 -25.36
N SER A 145 1.65 -0.16 -25.51
CA SER A 145 2.63 -0.36 -24.46
C SER A 145 3.40 0.92 -24.18
N ALA A 146 3.75 1.17 -22.92
CA ALA A 146 4.54 2.32 -22.50
C ALA A 146 5.38 1.97 -21.27
N GLN A 147 6.38 2.80 -20.94
CA GLN A 147 7.18 2.62 -19.73
C GLN A 147 6.46 3.11 -18.48
N THR A 148 5.74 4.22 -18.59
CA THR A 148 5.01 4.82 -17.47
C THR A 148 3.61 5.24 -17.91
N PHE A 149 2.74 5.36 -16.93
CA PHE A 149 1.45 6.03 -17.11
C PHE A 149 1.08 6.88 -15.91
N LEU A 150 0.30 7.88 -16.15
CA LEU A 150 -0.41 8.68 -15.15
C LEU A 150 -1.90 8.67 -15.49
N MET A 151 -2.74 8.35 -14.52
CA MET A 151 -4.19 8.42 -14.63
C MET A 151 -4.71 9.50 -13.68
N SER A 152 -5.51 10.42 -14.18
CA SER A 152 -6.32 11.34 -13.38
C SER A 152 -7.67 10.68 -13.09
N MET A 153 -7.99 10.49 -11.80
CA MET A 153 -9.24 9.80 -11.42
C MET A 153 -10.50 10.65 -11.68
N PRO A 154 -10.50 12.00 -11.52
CA PRO A 154 -11.69 12.82 -11.73
C PRO A 154 -12.23 12.81 -13.17
N ASP A 155 -11.32 12.75 -14.13
CA ASP A 155 -11.61 12.86 -15.56
C ASP A 155 -11.35 11.55 -16.33
N GLY A 156 -10.78 10.54 -15.66
CA GLY A 156 -10.45 9.26 -16.28
C GLY A 156 -9.39 9.37 -17.38
N GLN A 157 -8.64 10.48 -17.43
CA GLN A 157 -7.61 10.69 -18.44
C GLN A 157 -6.36 9.88 -18.14
N PHE A 158 -5.80 9.27 -19.19
CA PHE A 158 -4.52 8.58 -19.15
C PHE A 158 -3.49 9.35 -19.97
N THR A 159 -2.31 9.52 -19.38
CA THR A 159 -1.10 9.96 -20.07
C THR A 159 -0.10 8.83 -20.05
N PHE A 160 0.46 8.47 -21.19
CA PHE A 160 1.47 7.43 -21.35
C PHE A 160 2.79 8.06 -21.78
N GLU A 161 3.89 7.64 -21.17
CA GLU A 161 5.21 8.20 -21.45
C GLU A 161 6.27 7.09 -21.56
N GLY A 162 7.35 7.38 -22.28
CA GLY A 162 8.50 6.51 -22.45
C GLY A 162 8.23 5.32 -23.37
N SER A 163 8.86 5.35 -24.56
CA SER A 163 8.77 4.26 -25.57
C SER A 163 7.35 3.81 -25.86
N VAL A 164 6.46 4.77 -26.07
CA VAL A 164 5.05 4.44 -26.35
C VAL A 164 4.94 3.79 -27.73
N HIS A 165 4.37 2.61 -27.76
CA HIS A 165 4.08 1.86 -28.97
C HIS A 165 2.60 1.52 -29.03
N THR A 166 1.94 1.92 -30.12
CA THR A 166 0.50 1.68 -30.31
C THR A 166 0.27 0.93 -31.62
N VAL A 167 -0.55 -0.09 -31.56
CA VAL A 167 -1.05 -0.85 -32.72
C VAL A 167 -2.56 -0.68 -32.75
N LEU A 168 -3.09 -0.21 -33.88
CA LEU A 168 -4.52 -0.17 -34.14
C LEU A 168 -4.95 -1.48 -34.80
N GLU A 169 -6.02 -2.08 -34.30
CA GLU A 169 -6.63 -3.27 -34.89
C GLU A 169 -7.77 -2.78 -35.79
N ALA A 170 -7.70 -3.08 -37.10
CA ALA A 170 -8.80 -2.77 -37.98
C ALA A 170 -9.99 -3.68 -37.61
N ALA A 171 -11.18 -3.11 -37.53
CA ALA A 171 -12.38 -3.92 -37.43
C ALA A 171 -12.50 -4.76 -38.73
N ASP A 172 -12.54 -6.07 -38.61
CA ASP A 172 -12.91 -6.95 -39.71
C ASP A 172 -14.42 -6.71 -39.99
N ASP A 173 -14.72 -6.13 -41.17
CA ASP A 173 -16.08 -5.95 -41.69
C ASP A 173 -16.75 -7.30 -42.04
#